data_ab5967de392f664d399aee4dc2ee0e4e
#
_entry.id   ab5967de392f664d399aee4dc2ee0e4e
#
_cell.length_a   1.000
_cell.length_b   1.000
_cell.length_c   1.000
_cell.angle_alpha   90.00
_cell.angle_beta   90.00
_cell.angle_gamma   90.00
#
_symmetry.space_group_name_H-M   'P 1'
#
loop_
_entity.id
_entity.type
_entity.pdbx_description
1 polymer ?
#
loop_
_entity_poly.entity_id
_entity_poly.type
_entity_poly.pdbx_seq_one_letter_code
_entity_poly.pdbx_strand_id
1 'polypeptide(L)'
;MTKLRACLFLALLIGPLSLLAQGASPTRDVLILTTGGTIASRSDSPMMAGPALVQAIPELADYANIDVEEFSVVGSSRMTPAHWLGLAKRINAIFSENDDLAGIVVTHGTDTLEETAYFLNMTLKFDRPVVMVGSMRSADEVSPDGPANLVNGVRVATDEHAVGQGVLVVFNEDISAARDVWKTDNRRVHTFDASNVGHIGTVDPDGVRFYHRSLQPHTTKSEFDISAVDALPDVAILSDFTGIDEALVNAFGSREMDGLVVRTFAGGRMSAGMLAGLASLEPRGVPTVVTSRVPGGRIVAAPDYEFPAIVSNGQQDNKARILLMLALTKTSDLAEIQRMFDTY
;
A
#
# COMPACT_ATOMS: atom_id res chain seq x y z
N MET A 1 -70.61 56.85 -14.59
CA MET A 1 -70.44 55.41 -14.21
C MET A 1 -68.96 55.09 -14.22
N THR A 2 -68.33 55.28 -13.09
CA THR A 2 -66.87 55.23 -12.93
C THR A 2 -66.53 53.90 -12.24
N LYS A 3 -65.77 53.02 -12.94
CA LYS A 3 -65.29 51.72 -12.39
C LYS A 3 -63.98 51.91 -11.66
N LEU A 4 -63.99 51.74 -10.36
CA LEU A 4 -62.83 51.68 -9.46
C LEU A 4 -62.11 50.35 -9.68
N ARG A 5 -60.84 50.38 -10.04
CA ARG A 5 -59.95 49.20 -10.09
C ARG A 5 -59.14 49.16 -8.77
N ALA A 6 -59.36 48.15 -7.98
CA ALA A 6 -58.57 47.89 -6.81
C ALA A 6 -57.28 47.16 -7.21
N CYS A 7 -56.14 47.73 -6.97
CA CYS A 7 -54.83 47.08 -7.06
C CYS A 7 -54.54 46.35 -5.73
N LEU A 8 -54.45 45.02 -5.78
CA LEU A 8 -54.01 44.19 -4.70
C LEU A 8 -52.46 44.17 -4.66
N PHE A 9 -51.86 44.78 -3.66
CA PHE A 9 -50.43 44.67 -3.40
C PHE A 9 -50.18 43.34 -2.64
N LEU A 10 -49.52 42.37 -3.27
CA LEU A 10 -49.02 41.14 -2.64
C LEU A 10 -47.66 41.46 -2.02
N ALA A 11 -47.64 41.62 -0.69
CA ALA A 11 -46.38 41.79 0.05
C ALA A 11 -45.71 40.40 0.20
N LEU A 12 -44.63 40.18 -0.56
CA LEU A 12 -43.73 39.02 -0.35
C LEU A 12 -42.98 39.22 0.96
N LEU A 13 -43.33 38.44 1.97
CA LEU A 13 -42.55 38.28 3.18
C LEU A 13 -41.32 37.40 2.87
N ILE A 14 -40.18 38.04 2.59
CA ILE A 14 -38.88 37.38 2.57
C ILE A 14 -38.45 37.21 4.01
N GLY A 15 -38.71 36.03 4.58
CA GLY A 15 -38.15 35.64 5.87
C GLY A 15 -36.62 35.49 5.75
N PRO A 16 -35.87 35.79 6.82
CA PRO A 16 -34.42 35.59 6.78
C PRO A 16 -34.15 34.09 6.59
N LEU A 17 -33.47 33.72 5.48
CA LEU A 17 -32.83 32.41 5.35
C LEU A 17 -31.79 32.34 6.48
N SER A 18 -32.12 31.58 7.52
CA SER A 18 -31.11 31.18 8.50
C SER A 18 -30.10 30.35 7.78
N LEU A 19 -28.93 30.90 7.42
CA LEU A 19 -27.75 30.11 7.15
C LEU A 19 -27.54 29.25 8.41
N LEU A 20 -27.90 27.98 8.29
CA LEU A 20 -27.39 26.96 9.22
C LEU A 20 -25.88 27.05 9.10
N ALA A 21 -25.24 27.68 10.09
CA ALA A 21 -23.82 27.50 10.28
C ALA A 21 -23.59 25.99 10.36
N GLN A 22 -22.99 25.41 9.33
CA GLN A 22 -22.39 24.09 9.43
C GLN A 22 -21.43 24.20 10.60
N GLY A 23 -21.82 23.62 11.75
CA GLY A 23 -20.94 23.48 12.88
C GLY A 23 -19.67 22.81 12.34
N ALA A 24 -18.52 23.46 12.54
CA ALA A 24 -17.24 22.86 12.22
C ALA A 24 -17.24 21.46 12.84
N SER A 25 -17.14 20.41 12.01
CA SER A 25 -16.91 19.07 12.52
C SER A 25 -15.66 19.13 13.40
N PRO A 26 -15.64 18.46 14.56
CA PRO A 26 -14.45 18.46 15.40
C PRO A 26 -13.25 18.07 14.55
N THR A 27 -12.23 18.90 14.54
CA THR A 27 -11.02 18.67 13.77
C THR A 27 -10.38 17.38 14.29
N ARG A 28 -10.24 16.37 13.44
CA ARG A 28 -9.67 15.08 13.81
C ARG A 28 -8.14 15.17 13.81
N ASP A 29 -7.49 14.47 14.72
CA ASP A 29 -6.04 14.43 14.79
C ASP A 29 -5.50 13.39 13.80
N VAL A 30 -4.51 13.77 12.99
CA VAL A 30 -3.81 12.89 12.03
C VAL A 30 -2.31 13.02 12.25
N LEU A 31 -1.62 11.90 12.33
CA LEU A 31 -0.17 11.87 12.34
C LEU A 31 0.37 11.62 10.94
N ILE A 32 1.29 12.44 10.47
CA ILE A 32 2.07 12.20 9.27
C ILE A 32 3.40 11.58 9.67
N LEU A 33 3.63 10.31 9.29
CA LEU A 33 4.90 9.63 9.43
C LEU A 33 5.70 9.78 8.14
N THR A 34 6.87 10.41 8.20
CA THR A 34 7.70 10.59 7.02
C THR A 34 8.81 9.54 6.94
N THR A 35 8.97 8.92 5.77
CA THR A 35 10.05 7.95 5.52
C THR A 35 11.08 8.45 4.50
N GLY A 36 10.85 9.63 3.88
CA GLY A 36 11.63 10.18 2.79
C GLY A 36 10.93 10.02 1.43
N GLY A 37 11.71 9.90 0.36
CA GLY A 37 11.19 9.72 -1.00
C GLY A 37 11.00 11.01 -1.79
N THR A 38 10.50 10.91 -3.02
CA THR A 38 10.40 12.00 -4.01
C THR A 38 9.53 13.17 -3.52
N ILE A 39 8.50 12.89 -2.72
CA ILE A 39 7.62 13.93 -2.15
C ILE A 39 8.38 14.95 -1.31
N ALA A 40 9.47 14.52 -0.67
CA ALA A 40 10.39 15.37 0.10
C ALA A 40 11.63 15.80 -0.69
N SER A 41 11.81 15.31 -1.93
CA SER A 41 13.01 15.54 -2.72
C SER A 41 12.96 16.88 -3.45
N ARG A 42 14.15 17.47 -3.64
CA ARG A 42 14.43 18.61 -4.49
C ARG A 42 15.66 18.30 -5.33
N SER A 43 15.73 18.87 -6.55
CA SER A 43 16.77 18.56 -7.53
C SER A 43 18.21 18.82 -7.03
N ASP A 44 18.40 19.92 -6.29
CA ASP A 44 19.73 20.40 -5.89
C ASP A 44 19.89 20.58 -4.37
N SER A 45 19.07 19.91 -3.56
CA SER A 45 19.06 20.05 -2.10
C SER A 45 18.81 18.72 -1.41
N PRO A 46 19.21 18.56 -0.14
CA PRO A 46 18.78 17.42 0.67
C PRO A 46 17.25 17.31 0.71
N MET A 47 16.75 16.10 0.95
CA MET A 47 15.31 15.88 1.17
C MET A 47 14.80 16.80 2.28
N MET A 48 13.59 17.33 2.11
CA MET A 48 12.94 18.14 3.15
C MET A 48 12.62 17.27 4.36
N ALA A 49 12.87 17.81 5.54
CA ALA A 49 12.39 17.20 6.78
C ALA A 49 10.86 17.21 6.85
N GLY A 50 10.29 16.23 7.53
CA GLY A 50 8.83 16.07 7.63
C GLY A 50 8.07 17.34 8.02
N PRO A 51 8.47 18.08 9.08
CA PRO A 51 7.81 19.34 9.45
C PRO A 51 7.84 20.39 8.34
N ALA A 52 8.94 20.51 7.59
CA ALA A 52 9.03 21.46 6.48
C ALA A 52 8.14 21.08 5.30
N LEU A 53 7.95 19.79 5.05
CA LEU A 53 7.02 19.29 4.04
C LEU A 53 5.57 19.68 4.39
N VAL A 54 5.14 19.46 5.62
CA VAL A 54 3.79 19.81 6.09
C VAL A 54 3.58 21.32 6.09
N GLN A 55 4.56 22.09 6.56
CA GLN A 55 4.49 23.55 6.55
C GLN A 55 4.35 24.15 5.14
N ALA A 56 4.85 23.46 4.13
CA ALA A 56 4.73 23.88 2.74
C ALA A 56 3.32 23.67 2.14
N ILE A 57 2.40 23.01 2.87
CA ILE A 57 1.06 22.65 2.40
C ILE A 57 0.03 23.08 3.47
N PRO A 58 -0.27 24.39 3.58
CA PRO A 58 -1.17 24.91 4.62
C PRO A 58 -2.61 24.38 4.52
N GLU A 59 -3.03 23.90 3.36
CA GLU A 59 -4.35 23.31 3.11
C GLU A 59 -4.62 22.04 3.94
N LEU A 60 -3.60 21.40 4.49
CA LEU A 60 -3.75 20.25 5.38
C LEU A 60 -4.57 20.61 6.64
N ALA A 61 -4.42 21.85 7.14
CA ALA A 61 -5.13 22.33 8.33
C ALA A 61 -6.65 22.47 8.10
N ASP A 62 -7.12 22.49 6.85
CA ASP A 62 -8.55 22.53 6.54
C ASP A 62 -9.24 21.19 6.85
N TYR A 63 -8.47 20.11 6.98
CA TYR A 63 -9.00 18.74 7.12
C TYR A 63 -8.69 18.09 8.46
N ALA A 64 -7.57 18.42 9.11
CA ALA A 64 -7.14 17.79 10.35
C ALA A 64 -6.20 18.68 11.17
N ASN A 65 -6.08 18.37 12.48
CA ASN A 65 -4.91 18.77 13.25
C ASN A 65 -3.77 17.83 12.88
N ILE A 66 -2.65 18.38 12.43
CA ILE A 66 -1.54 17.58 11.90
C ILE A 66 -0.39 17.58 12.88
N ASP A 67 -0.02 16.40 13.33
CA ASP A 67 1.28 16.11 13.94
C ASP A 67 2.21 15.45 12.94
N VAL A 68 3.51 15.60 13.11
CA VAL A 68 4.53 15.06 12.20
C VAL A 68 5.59 14.32 12.99
N GLU A 69 5.87 13.10 12.57
CA GLU A 69 7.01 12.32 13.07
C GLU A 69 7.90 11.90 11.90
N GLU A 70 9.19 12.14 12.01
CA GLU A 70 10.17 11.65 11.04
C GLU A 70 10.65 10.26 11.46
N PHE A 71 10.17 9.22 10.79
CA PHE A 71 10.59 7.85 11.04
C PHE A 71 11.95 7.55 10.41
N SER A 72 12.15 7.99 9.17
CA SER A 72 13.41 7.82 8.44
C SER A 72 13.52 8.84 7.29
N VAL A 73 14.73 8.98 6.74
CA VAL A 73 15.01 9.81 5.55
C VAL A 73 15.72 8.92 4.52
N VAL A 74 14.98 7.99 3.94
CA VAL A 74 15.52 6.96 3.05
C VAL A 74 14.80 6.98 1.71
N GLY A 75 15.53 6.97 0.61
CA GLY A 75 14.93 6.70 -0.71
C GLY A 75 14.36 5.28 -0.74
N SER A 76 13.17 5.10 -1.31
CA SER A 76 12.45 3.83 -1.23
C SER A 76 13.22 2.63 -1.82
N SER A 77 14.05 2.85 -2.82
CA SER A 77 14.95 1.81 -3.36
C SER A 77 16.03 1.31 -2.37
N ARG A 78 16.18 1.99 -1.22
CA ARG A 78 17.07 1.61 -0.13
C ARG A 78 16.33 1.09 1.11
N MET A 79 15.02 0.96 1.03
CA MET A 79 14.23 0.31 2.08
C MET A 79 14.66 -1.14 2.24
N THR A 80 14.60 -1.63 3.46
CA THR A 80 14.96 -3.00 3.82
C THR A 80 13.84 -3.63 4.65
N PRO A 81 13.80 -4.97 4.79
CA PRO A 81 12.83 -5.62 5.68
C PRO A 81 12.88 -5.11 7.12
N ALA A 82 14.05 -4.67 7.60
CA ALA A 82 14.18 -4.05 8.94
C ALA A 82 13.42 -2.70 9.04
N HIS A 83 13.40 -1.91 7.97
CA HIS A 83 12.59 -0.67 7.94
C HIS A 83 11.10 -1.00 7.98
N TRP A 84 10.63 -2.00 7.24
CA TRP A 84 9.22 -2.44 7.30
C TRP A 84 8.82 -2.87 8.71
N LEU A 85 9.65 -3.71 9.33
CA LEU A 85 9.41 -4.21 10.69
C LEU A 85 9.37 -3.07 11.71
N GLY A 86 10.33 -2.15 11.64
CA GLY A 86 10.38 -0.98 12.51
C GLY A 86 9.18 -0.07 12.33
N LEU A 87 8.79 0.23 11.07
CA LEU A 87 7.64 1.07 10.75
C LEU A 87 6.32 0.46 11.27
N ALA A 88 6.11 -0.83 11.04
CA ALA A 88 4.91 -1.52 11.52
C ALA A 88 4.83 -1.55 13.05
N LYS A 89 5.94 -1.84 13.75
CA LYS A 89 6.01 -1.78 15.21
C LYS A 89 5.72 -0.36 15.72
N ARG A 90 6.26 0.67 15.06
CA ARG A 90 6.03 2.08 15.44
C ARG A 90 4.56 2.47 15.26
N ILE A 91 3.94 2.14 14.13
CA ILE A 91 2.52 2.43 13.88
C ILE A 91 1.63 1.72 14.90
N ASN A 92 1.89 0.43 15.19
CA ASN A 92 1.14 -0.29 16.22
C ASN A 92 1.28 0.35 17.61
N ALA A 93 2.48 0.80 17.99
CA ALA A 93 2.71 1.50 19.24
C ALA A 93 1.96 2.84 19.30
N ILE A 94 2.03 3.66 18.24
CA ILE A 94 1.33 4.94 18.14
C ILE A 94 -0.18 4.75 18.36
N PHE A 95 -0.80 3.81 17.65
CA PHE A 95 -2.22 3.55 17.80
C PHE A 95 -2.60 2.96 19.16
N SER A 96 -1.71 2.25 19.81
CA SER A 96 -1.92 1.74 21.16
C SER A 96 -1.84 2.83 22.24
N GLU A 97 -1.06 3.88 21.98
CA GLU A 97 -0.81 4.99 22.90
C GLU A 97 -1.81 6.16 22.71
N ASN A 98 -2.50 6.24 21.56
CA ASN A 98 -3.32 7.38 21.17
C ASN A 98 -4.68 6.93 20.62
N ASP A 99 -5.65 6.76 21.48
CA ASP A 99 -7.00 6.31 21.11
C ASP A 99 -7.78 7.31 20.24
N ASP A 100 -7.52 8.59 20.39
CA ASP A 100 -8.23 9.68 19.68
C ASP A 100 -7.67 9.96 18.28
N LEU A 101 -6.50 9.39 17.92
CA LEU A 101 -5.90 9.58 16.62
C LEU A 101 -6.77 8.98 15.52
N ALA A 102 -7.25 9.78 14.58
CA ALA A 102 -8.17 9.36 13.54
C ALA A 102 -7.50 8.41 12.52
N GLY A 103 -6.26 8.71 12.15
CA GLY A 103 -5.49 7.90 11.22
C GLY A 103 -4.04 8.35 11.11
N ILE A 104 -3.26 7.58 10.34
CA ILE A 104 -1.85 7.88 10.05
C ILE A 104 -1.67 7.98 8.53
N VAL A 105 -0.99 9.03 8.08
CA VAL A 105 -0.53 9.16 6.70
C VAL A 105 0.97 8.89 6.66
N VAL A 106 1.41 7.95 5.82
CA VAL A 106 2.82 7.62 5.64
C VAL A 106 3.30 8.18 4.31
N THR A 107 4.23 9.13 4.32
CA THR A 107 4.89 9.56 3.08
C THR A 107 6.01 8.61 2.71
N HIS A 108 6.04 8.18 1.46
CA HIS A 108 6.97 7.14 1.02
C HIS A 108 7.42 7.36 -0.42
N GLY A 109 8.63 6.93 -0.76
CA GLY A 109 9.08 6.94 -2.15
C GLY A 109 8.39 5.83 -2.96
N THR A 110 8.14 6.10 -4.24
CA THR A 110 7.25 5.29 -5.07
C THR A 110 7.81 3.95 -5.52
N ASP A 111 9.14 3.70 -5.42
CA ASP A 111 9.74 2.47 -5.97
C ASP A 111 9.37 1.20 -5.20
N THR A 112 9.13 1.32 -3.89
CA THR A 112 8.75 0.18 -3.04
C THR A 112 7.54 0.49 -2.14
N LEU A 113 6.75 1.51 -2.51
CA LEU A 113 5.57 1.92 -1.76
C LEU A 113 4.57 0.76 -1.60
N GLU A 114 4.30 0.03 -2.67
CA GLU A 114 3.37 -1.10 -2.68
C GLU A 114 3.85 -2.26 -1.80
N GLU A 115 5.15 -2.48 -1.69
CA GLU A 115 5.73 -3.50 -0.81
C GLU A 115 5.55 -3.12 0.65
N THR A 116 5.89 -1.88 1.00
CA THR A 116 5.71 -1.35 2.36
C THR A 116 4.23 -1.35 2.74
N ALA A 117 3.35 -0.89 1.83
CA ALA A 117 1.91 -0.89 2.05
C ALA A 117 1.37 -2.31 2.32
N TYR A 118 1.80 -3.30 1.53
CA TYR A 118 1.38 -4.70 1.71
C TYR A 118 1.89 -5.28 3.03
N PHE A 119 3.15 -5.03 3.40
CA PHE A 119 3.69 -5.48 4.67
C PHE A 119 2.90 -4.91 5.85
N LEU A 120 2.63 -3.60 5.84
CA LEU A 120 1.81 -2.96 6.87
C LEU A 120 0.39 -3.54 6.90
N ASN A 121 -0.22 -3.77 5.73
CA ASN A 121 -1.57 -4.36 5.63
C ASN A 121 -1.66 -5.74 6.29
N MET A 122 -0.58 -6.53 6.28
CA MET A 122 -0.52 -7.85 6.91
C MET A 122 -0.19 -7.81 8.39
N THR A 123 0.44 -6.74 8.91
CA THR A 123 1.07 -6.76 10.24
C THR A 123 0.51 -5.75 11.24
N LEU A 124 -0.27 -4.77 10.79
CA LEU A 124 -0.93 -3.84 11.69
C LEU A 124 -2.11 -4.51 12.41
N LYS A 125 -2.40 -4.05 13.64
CA LYS A 125 -3.41 -4.64 14.53
C LYS A 125 -4.53 -3.67 14.92
N PHE A 126 -4.75 -2.66 14.09
CA PHE A 126 -5.79 -1.64 14.27
C PHE A 126 -6.61 -1.48 12.99
N ASP A 127 -7.89 -1.10 13.15
CA ASP A 127 -8.80 -0.83 12.03
C ASP A 127 -8.77 0.63 11.59
N ARG A 128 -8.08 1.50 12.35
CA ARG A 128 -7.91 2.92 12.00
C ARG A 128 -7.11 3.05 10.69
N PRO A 129 -7.45 4.03 9.84
CA PRO A 129 -6.83 4.20 8.54
C PRO A 129 -5.31 4.41 8.62
N VAL A 130 -4.57 3.68 7.81
CA VAL A 130 -3.17 3.97 7.47
C VAL A 130 -3.10 4.18 5.97
N VAL A 131 -2.72 5.40 5.58
CA VAL A 131 -2.74 5.84 4.19
C VAL A 131 -1.32 6.11 3.71
N MET A 132 -0.90 5.38 2.68
CA MET A 132 0.39 5.56 2.03
C MET A 132 0.25 6.58 0.90
N VAL A 133 1.14 7.57 0.86
CA VAL A 133 1.21 8.57 -0.20
C VAL A 133 2.64 8.78 -0.66
N GLY A 134 2.81 9.29 -1.86
CA GLY A 134 4.11 9.65 -2.42
C GLY A 134 3.97 10.66 -3.54
N SER A 135 5.02 10.86 -4.35
CA SER A 135 4.93 11.64 -5.56
C SER A 135 5.86 11.11 -6.65
N MET A 136 5.49 11.35 -7.90
CA MET A 136 6.31 11.05 -9.07
C MET A 136 7.17 12.24 -9.49
N ARG A 137 6.78 13.45 -9.13
CA ARG A 137 7.50 14.68 -9.39
C ARG A 137 8.06 15.25 -8.10
N SER A 138 9.30 15.73 -8.15
CA SER A 138 9.94 16.42 -7.04
C SER A 138 9.24 17.74 -6.73
N ALA A 139 9.38 18.22 -5.50
CA ALA A 139 8.68 19.42 -5.03
C ALA A 139 9.03 20.71 -5.82
N ASP A 140 10.17 20.72 -6.52
CA ASP A 140 10.66 21.81 -7.35
C ASP A 140 10.44 21.61 -8.86
N GLU A 141 9.81 20.50 -9.28
CA GLU A 141 9.40 20.29 -10.66
C GLU A 141 8.14 21.09 -11.01
N VAL A 142 7.87 21.24 -12.31
CA VAL A 142 6.65 21.87 -12.79
C VAL A 142 5.44 20.98 -12.45
N SER A 143 4.47 21.54 -11.71
CA SER A 143 3.25 20.84 -11.29
C SER A 143 3.55 19.57 -10.46
N PRO A 144 4.17 19.70 -9.29
CA PRO A 144 4.44 18.56 -8.41
C PRO A 144 3.12 17.95 -7.93
N ASP A 145 3.05 16.62 -7.90
CA ASP A 145 1.85 15.88 -7.49
C ASP A 145 1.80 15.59 -5.98
N GLY A 146 2.93 15.74 -5.30
CA GLY A 146 3.06 15.46 -3.85
C GLY A 146 2.07 16.20 -2.96
N PRO A 147 1.91 17.53 -3.09
CA PRO A 147 0.96 18.29 -2.26
C PRO A 147 -0.48 17.79 -2.38
N ALA A 148 -0.96 17.53 -3.58
CA ALA A 148 -2.31 17.00 -3.81
C ALA A 148 -2.48 15.59 -3.21
N ASN A 149 -1.49 14.70 -3.41
CA ASN A 149 -1.51 13.36 -2.85
C ASN A 149 -1.51 13.38 -1.32
N LEU A 150 -0.75 14.30 -0.69
CA LEU A 150 -0.71 14.40 0.78
C LEU A 150 -2.02 14.93 1.35
N VAL A 151 -2.62 15.96 0.74
CA VAL A 151 -3.95 16.48 1.13
C VAL A 151 -4.99 15.38 1.00
N ASN A 152 -5.01 14.66 -0.12
CA ASN A 152 -5.94 13.55 -0.34
C ASN A 152 -5.72 12.41 0.66
N GLY A 153 -4.46 12.11 1.00
CA GLY A 153 -4.12 11.14 2.05
C GLY A 153 -4.70 11.52 3.41
N VAL A 154 -4.61 12.79 3.81
CA VAL A 154 -5.21 13.29 5.07
C VAL A 154 -6.74 13.23 5.02
N ARG A 155 -7.36 13.61 3.90
CA ARG A 155 -8.82 13.50 3.72
C ARG A 155 -9.30 12.06 3.90
N VAL A 156 -8.58 11.08 3.32
CA VAL A 156 -8.91 9.65 3.48
C VAL A 156 -8.65 9.19 4.92
N ALA A 157 -7.55 9.62 5.56
CA ALA A 157 -7.22 9.24 6.93
C ALA A 157 -8.26 9.75 7.96
N THR A 158 -8.99 10.82 7.63
CA THR A 158 -10.07 11.37 8.47
C THR A 158 -11.47 10.83 8.10
N ASP A 159 -11.61 10.11 7.01
CA ASP A 159 -12.92 9.60 6.56
C ASP A 159 -13.34 8.35 7.34
N GLU A 160 -14.58 8.33 7.85
CA GLU A 160 -15.10 7.21 8.64
C GLU A 160 -15.25 5.91 7.81
N HIS A 161 -15.46 6.03 6.50
CA HIS A 161 -15.56 4.88 5.61
C HIS A 161 -14.20 4.23 5.30
N ALA A 162 -13.10 4.91 5.63
CA ALA A 162 -11.76 4.34 5.53
C ALA A 162 -11.43 3.37 6.68
N VAL A 163 -12.17 3.45 7.80
CA VAL A 163 -11.99 2.56 8.94
C VAL A 163 -12.32 1.11 8.53
N GLY A 164 -11.41 0.19 8.84
CA GLY A 164 -11.57 -1.23 8.51
C GLY A 164 -11.34 -1.59 7.04
N GLN A 165 -10.77 -0.67 6.23
CA GLN A 165 -10.40 -0.92 4.84
C GLN A 165 -8.97 -1.46 4.67
N GLY A 166 -8.22 -1.62 5.77
CA GLY A 166 -6.81 -1.99 5.74
C GLY A 166 -5.91 -0.80 5.44
N VAL A 167 -4.70 -1.08 4.95
CA VAL A 167 -3.78 -0.05 4.48
C VAL A 167 -4.16 0.37 3.07
N LEU A 168 -4.24 1.68 2.88
CA LEU A 168 -4.67 2.30 1.64
C LEU A 168 -3.48 2.99 0.95
N VAL A 169 -3.48 2.98 -0.37
CA VAL A 169 -2.58 3.80 -1.18
C VAL A 169 -3.42 4.85 -1.88
N VAL A 170 -3.11 6.13 -1.63
CA VAL A 170 -3.81 7.26 -2.24
C VAL A 170 -2.86 7.99 -3.15
N PHE A 171 -3.18 7.99 -4.44
CA PHE A 171 -2.31 8.56 -5.46
C PHE A 171 -3.12 9.02 -6.66
N ASN A 172 -2.92 10.27 -7.10
CA ASN A 172 -3.61 10.85 -8.24
C ASN A 172 -5.15 10.69 -8.14
N GLU A 173 -5.73 11.06 -6.98
CA GLU A 173 -7.14 10.99 -6.58
C GLU A 173 -7.72 9.58 -6.43
N ASP A 174 -7.00 8.52 -6.83
CA ASP A 174 -7.44 7.15 -6.68
C ASP A 174 -7.09 6.57 -5.30
N ILE A 175 -8.00 5.77 -4.75
CA ILE A 175 -7.81 5.02 -3.50
C ILE A 175 -7.70 3.54 -3.85
N SER A 176 -6.58 2.93 -3.51
CA SER A 176 -6.31 1.52 -3.77
C SER A 176 -6.05 0.74 -2.48
N ALA A 177 -6.49 -0.52 -2.45
CA ALA A 177 -6.12 -1.43 -1.37
C ALA A 177 -4.66 -1.88 -1.52
N ALA A 178 -3.92 -1.91 -0.40
CA ALA A 178 -2.50 -2.29 -0.40
C ALA A 178 -2.23 -3.69 -0.99
N ARG A 179 -3.19 -4.61 -0.87
CA ARG A 179 -3.08 -5.96 -1.44
C ARG A 179 -2.91 -5.95 -2.96
N ASP A 180 -3.67 -5.07 -3.63
CA ASP A 180 -3.87 -5.20 -5.07
C ASP A 180 -3.12 -4.13 -5.89
N VAL A 181 -2.73 -3.03 -5.27
CA VAL A 181 -2.03 -1.92 -5.91
C VAL A 181 -0.58 -2.25 -6.26
N TRP A 182 -0.10 -1.76 -7.39
CA TRP A 182 1.29 -1.86 -7.79
C TRP A 182 1.69 -0.74 -8.75
N LYS A 183 3.00 -0.43 -8.83
CA LYS A 183 3.53 0.61 -9.71
C LYS A 183 3.58 0.12 -11.15
N THR A 184 2.84 0.77 -12.05
CA THR A 184 2.69 0.38 -13.45
C THR A 184 3.40 1.28 -14.44
N ASP A 185 3.82 2.48 -14.02
CA ASP A 185 4.49 3.45 -14.86
C ASP A 185 5.71 4.05 -14.16
N ASN A 186 6.78 4.29 -14.91
CA ASN A 186 8.02 4.84 -14.39
C ASN A 186 8.01 6.36 -14.23
N ARG A 187 7.08 7.10 -14.82
CA ARG A 187 7.13 8.55 -14.93
C ARG A 187 5.82 9.29 -14.73
N ARG A 188 4.70 8.68 -15.11
CA ARG A 188 3.38 9.34 -15.07
C ARG A 188 2.93 9.46 -13.62
N VAL A 189 2.18 10.53 -13.33
CA VAL A 189 1.55 10.70 -12.00
C VAL A 189 0.48 9.64 -11.75
N HIS A 190 -0.21 9.17 -12.79
CA HIS A 190 -1.08 7.99 -12.73
C HIS A 190 -0.23 6.72 -12.85
N THR A 191 0.50 6.39 -11.79
CA THR A 191 1.49 5.31 -11.79
C THR A 191 1.08 4.08 -11.00
N PHE A 192 0.17 4.21 -10.05
CA PHE A 192 -0.33 3.08 -9.27
C PHE A 192 -1.68 2.61 -9.82
N ASP A 193 -1.83 1.31 -9.99
CA ASP A 193 -3.03 0.67 -10.50
C ASP A 193 -3.29 -0.65 -9.76
N ALA A 194 -4.52 -1.12 -9.79
CA ALA A 194 -4.97 -2.38 -9.22
C ALA A 194 -5.68 -3.23 -10.29
N SER A 195 -4.95 -3.61 -11.31
CA SER A 195 -5.44 -4.10 -12.61
C SER A 195 -6.44 -5.26 -12.58
N ASN A 196 -6.44 -6.11 -11.54
CA ASN A 196 -7.38 -7.22 -11.44
C ASN A 196 -8.73 -6.83 -10.80
N VAL A 197 -8.74 -5.82 -9.92
CA VAL A 197 -9.90 -5.47 -9.08
C VAL A 197 -10.29 -3.99 -9.16
N GLY A 198 -9.42 -3.14 -9.70
CA GLY A 198 -9.59 -1.70 -9.78
C GLY A 198 -9.31 -0.97 -8.46
N HIS A 199 -9.41 0.35 -8.50
CA HIS A 199 -9.35 1.21 -7.33
C HIS A 199 -10.61 1.03 -6.48
N ILE A 200 -10.49 1.04 -5.17
CA ILE A 200 -11.62 0.82 -4.26
C ILE A 200 -12.42 2.10 -3.99
N GLY A 201 -11.90 3.24 -4.37
CA GLY A 201 -12.54 4.54 -4.19
C GLY A 201 -11.81 5.68 -4.87
N THR A 202 -12.33 6.89 -4.70
CA THR A 202 -11.75 8.15 -5.22
C THR A 202 -11.83 9.27 -4.17
N VAL A 203 -10.99 10.28 -4.35
CA VAL A 203 -11.04 11.52 -3.59
C VAL A 203 -11.50 12.65 -4.51
N ASP A 204 -12.79 12.93 -4.47
CA ASP A 204 -13.41 13.95 -5.31
C ASP A 204 -13.41 15.33 -4.61
N PRO A 205 -13.64 16.45 -5.31
CA PRO A 205 -13.73 17.78 -4.70
C PRO A 205 -14.76 17.86 -3.57
N ASP A 206 -15.86 17.11 -3.66
CA ASP A 206 -16.96 17.12 -2.68
C ASP A 206 -16.79 16.06 -1.57
N GLY A 207 -15.77 15.20 -1.60
CA GLY A 207 -15.53 14.22 -0.54
C GLY A 207 -14.76 12.97 -0.97
N VAL A 208 -14.58 12.08 -0.02
CA VAL A 208 -14.02 10.74 -0.22
C VAL A 208 -15.15 9.78 -0.59
N ARG A 209 -14.93 8.91 -1.55
CA ARG A 209 -15.91 7.92 -2.00
C ARG A 209 -15.29 6.53 -2.07
N PHE A 210 -15.92 5.56 -1.40
CA PHE A 210 -15.59 4.15 -1.53
C PHE A 210 -16.68 3.44 -2.33
N TYR A 211 -16.30 2.65 -3.32
CA TYR A 211 -17.21 1.91 -4.19
C TYR A 211 -17.28 0.42 -3.81
N HIS A 212 -16.18 -0.12 -3.30
CA HIS A 212 -16.09 -1.50 -2.82
C HIS A 212 -14.95 -1.64 -1.79
N ARG A 213 -14.71 -2.82 -1.30
CA ARG A 213 -13.65 -3.13 -0.32
C ARG A 213 -12.96 -4.44 -0.65
N SER A 214 -11.72 -4.61 -0.15
CA SER A 214 -11.05 -5.91 -0.18
C SER A 214 -11.81 -6.92 0.69
N LEU A 215 -11.92 -8.16 0.20
CA LEU A 215 -12.53 -9.26 0.94
C LEU A 215 -11.49 -10.11 1.68
N GLN A 216 -10.23 -10.01 1.31
CA GLN A 216 -9.15 -10.75 1.94
C GLN A 216 -8.85 -10.19 3.35
N PRO A 217 -8.49 -11.07 4.30
CA PRO A 217 -8.13 -10.63 5.65
C PRO A 217 -6.93 -9.68 5.63
N HIS A 218 -6.97 -8.68 6.51
CA HIS A 218 -5.89 -7.70 6.69
C HIS A 218 -5.92 -7.17 8.12
N THR A 219 -4.91 -6.41 8.51
CA THR A 219 -4.80 -5.69 9.79
C THR A 219 -5.27 -6.54 10.98
N THR A 220 -6.36 -6.19 11.66
CA THR A 220 -6.89 -6.91 12.83
C THR A 220 -7.30 -8.35 12.53
N LYS A 221 -7.61 -8.68 11.26
CA LYS A 221 -7.99 -10.03 10.83
C LYS A 221 -6.82 -10.84 10.29
N SER A 222 -5.65 -10.22 10.16
CA SER A 222 -4.42 -10.92 9.75
C SER A 222 -3.88 -11.75 10.91
N GLU A 223 -3.44 -12.97 10.59
CA GLU A 223 -2.83 -13.87 11.56
C GLU A 223 -1.36 -13.54 11.90
N PHE A 224 -0.73 -12.61 11.18
CA PHE A 224 0.70 -12.30 11.36
C PHE A 224 0.92 -11.29 12.48
N ASP A 225 1.44 -11.76 13.60
CA ASP A 225 1.88 -10.94 14.72
C ASP A 225 3.41 -10.82 14.69
N ILE A 226 3.90 -9.59 14.59
CA ILE A 226 5.33 -9.27 14.52
C ILE A 226 5.89 -8.71 15.83
N SER A 227 5.13 -8.71 16.89
CA SER A 227 5.54 -8.11 18.19
C SER A 227 6.85 -8.70 18.71
N ALA A 228 7.00 -10.02 18.58
CA ALA A 228 8.18 -10.79 19.02
C ALA A 228 9.18 -11.09 17.88
N VAL A 229 8.96 -10.54 16.67
CA VAL A 229 9.86 -10.77 15.52
C VAL A 229 10.97 -9.74 15.54
N ASP A 230 12.22 -10.17 15.64
CA ASP A 230 13.39 -9.28 15.61
C ASP A 230 13.96 -9.08 14.21
N ALA A 231 13.85 -10.11 13.36
CA ALA A 231 14.26 -10.06 11.96
C ALA A 231 13.34 -10.92 11.10
N LEU A 232 13.12 -10.50 9.86
CA LEU A 232 12.36 -11.28 8.89
C LEU A 232 13.27 -12.32 8.22
N PRO A 233 12.71 -13.52 7.86
CA PRO A 233 13.42 -14.52 7.09
C PRO A 233 13.99 -14.01 5.77
N ASP A 234 15.11 -14.53 5.33
CA ASP A 234 15.74 -14.17 4.06
C ASP A 234 15.06 -14.92 2.90
N VAL A 235 14.17 -14.22 2.18
CA VAL A 235 13.49 -14.73 1.01
C VAL A 235 14.00 -14.01 -0.24
N ALA A 236 14.45 -14.79 -1.21
CA ALA A 236 14.97 -14.28 -2.48
C ALA A 236 13.94 -14.37 -3.60
N ILE A 237 14.12 -13.59 -4.67
CA ILE A 237 13.36 -13.69 -5.93
C ILE A 237 14.29 -14.09 -7.04
N LEU A 238 13.90 -15.13 -7.81
CA LEU A 238 14.58 -15.55 -9.03
C LEU A 238 13.59 -15.46 -10.20
N SER A 239 13.98 -14.77 -11.26
CA SER A 239 13.14 -14.63 -12.46
C SER A 239 13.56 -15.60 -13.54
N ASP A 240 12.60 -16.34 -14.08
CA ASP A 240 12.80 -17.17 -15.27
C ASP A 240 12.83 -16.31 -16.54
N PHE A 241 13.69 -16.68 -17.47
CA PHE A 241 13.83 -16.04 -18.78
C PHE A 241 14.25 -17.04 -19.86
N THR A 242 14.04 -16.68 -21.11
CA THR A 242 14.41 -17.53 -22.25
C THR A 242 15.91 -17.79 -22.27
N GLY A 243 16.30 -19.06 -22.13
CA GLY A 243 17.70 -19.46 -22.17
C GLY A 243 18.42 -19.49 -20.83
N ILE A 244 17.72 -19.31 -19.70
CA ILE A 244 18.31 -19.59 -18.38
C ILE A 244 18.77 -21.06 -18.35
N ASP A 245 19.93 -21.30 -17.77
CA ASP A 245 20.47 -22.66 -17.63
C ASP A 245 20.47 -23.11 -16.15
N GLU A 246 20.57 -24.40 -15.95
CA GLU A 246 20.66 -25.05 -14.65
C GLU A 246 21.83 -24.50 -13.80
N ALA A 247 22.97 -24.20 -14.43
CA ALA A 247 24.16 -23.75 -13.72
C ALA A 247 23.95 -22.39 -13.04
N LEU A 248 23.21 -21.49 -13.71
CA LEU A 248 22.85 -20.19 -13.12
C LEU A 248 21.90 -20.36 -11.93
N VAL A 249 20.89 -21.22 -12.06
CA VAL A 249 19.95 -21.50 -10.97
C VAL A 249 20.67 -22.13 -9.78
N ASN A 250 21.57 -23.08 -10.00
CA ASN A 250 22.38 -23.72 -8.97
C ASN A 250 23.35 -22.73 -8.31
N ALA A 251 23.97 -21.86 -9.08
CA ALA A 251 24.84 -20.80 -8.55
C ALA A 251 24.04 -19.84 -7.63
N PHE A 252 22.83 -19.44 -8.06
CA PHE A 252 21.93 -18.63 -7.23
C PHE A 252 21.51 -19.38 -5.96
N GLY A 253 21.11 -20.63 -6.09
CA GLY A 253 20.67 -21.50 -5.01
C GLY A 253 21.79 -21.92 -4.05
N SER A 254 23.08 -21.69 -4.38
CA SER A 254 24.20 -22.01 -3.48
C SER A 254 24.27 -21.13 -2.23
N ARG A 255 23.64 -19.92 -2.26
CA ARG A 255 23.53 -19.09 -1.07
C ARG A 255 22.57 -19.70 -0.04
N GLU A 256 22.76 -19.39 1.22
CA GLU A 256 21.78 -19.68 2.25
C GLU A 256 20.59 -18.72 2.13
N MET A 257 19.37 -19.26 2.20
CA MET A 257 18.12 -18.51 2.20
C MET A 257 17.04 -19.33 2.90
N ASP A 258 16.07 -18.65 3.48
CA ASP A 258 14.94 -19.28 4.18
C ASP A 258 13.78 -19.61 3.23
N GLY A 259 13.70 -18.93 2.09
CA GLY A 259 12.65 -19.15 1.09
C GLY A 259 13.00 -18.58 -0.29
N LEU A 260 12.31 -19.06 -1.29
CA LEU A 260 12.50 -18.65 -2.68
C LEU A 260 11.16 -18.31 -3.34
N VAL A 261 11.10 -17.19 -4.04
CA VAL A 261 10.01 -16.87 -4.98
C VAL A 261 10.53 -16.96 -6.39
N VAL A 262 9.87 -17.75 -7.22
CA VAL A 262 10.23 -17.91 -8.64
C VAL A 262 9.20 -17.18 -9.50
N ARG A 263 9.65 -16.16 -10.20
CA ARG A 263 8.84 -15.43 -11.18
C ARG A 263 8.89 -16.14 -12.52
N THR A 264 7.82 -16.90 -12.82
CA THR A 264 7.72 -17.79 -13.96
C THR A 264 7.09 -17.13 -15.20
N PHE A 265 6.95 -17.88 -16.28
CA PHE A 265 6.10 -17.51 -17.42
C PHE A 265 4.61 -17.58 -17.06
N ALA A 266 3.74 -17.35 -18.03
CA ALA A 266 2.29 -17.42 -17.82
C ALA A 266 1.86 -18.82 -17.33
N GLY A 267 0.92 -18.83 -16.36
CA GLY A 267 0.35 -20.07 -15.82
C GLY A 267 1.34 -20.95 -15.06
N GLY A 268 2.41 -20.39 -14.53
CA GLY A 268 3.41 -21.14 -13.77
C GLY A 268 4.45 -21.90 -14.61
N ARG A 269 4.39 -21.84 -15.93
CA ARG A 269 5.36 -22.56 -16.81
C ARG A 269 6.77 -22.01 -16.63
N MET A 270 7.74 -22.92 -16.64
CA MET A 270 9.16 -22.62 -16.49
C MET A 270 9.96 -23.17 -17.68
N SER A 271 11.15 -22.61 -17.89
CA SER A 271 12.14 -23.14 -18.82
C SER A 271 12.73 -24.45 -18.28
N ALA A 272 13.31 -25.27 -19.20
CA ALA A 272 13.93 -26.50 -18.78
C ALA A 272 15.11 -26.33 -17.82
N GLY A 273 15.92 -25.25 -18.01
CA GLY A 273 17.03 -24.93 -17.11
C GLY A 273 16.56 -24.52 -15.72
N MET A 274 15.46 -23.73 -15.65
CA MET A 274 14.86 -23.36 -14.35
C MET A 274 14.35 -24.61 -13.63
N LEU A 275 13.59 -25.49 -14.31
CA LEU A 275 13.06 -26.72 -13.72
C LEU A 275 14.18 -27.63 -13.20
N ALA A 276 15.22 -27.87 -14.01
CA ALA A 276 16.35 -28.71 -13.60
C ALA A 276 17.08 -28.14 -12.38
N GLY A 277 17.34 -26.83 -12.37
CA GLY A 277 17.99 -26.18 -11.24
C GLY A 277 17.17 -26.20 -9.96
N LEU A 278 15.86 -25.96 -10.03
CA LEU A 278 14.98 -26.03 -8.86
C LEU A 278 14.84 -27.46 -8.32
N ALA A 279 14.74 -28.47 -9.19
CA ALA A 279 14.73 -29.86 -8.77
C ALA A 279 16.02 -30.25 -8.02
N SER A 280 17.17 -29.69 -8.43
CA SER A 280 18.44 -29.90 -7.71
C SER A 280 18.52 -29.20 -6.35
N LEU A 281 17.69 -28.18 -6.10
CA LEU A 281 17.59 -27.48 -4.82
C LEU A 281 16.56 -28.09 -3.86
N GLU A 282 15.66 -28.95 -4.35
CA GLU A 282 14.61 -29.59 -3.56
C GLU A 282 15.16 -30.29 -2.29
N PRO A 283 16.28 -31.05 -2.34
CA PRO A 283 16.81 -31.71 -1.14
C PRO A 283 17.21 -30.77 0.00
N ARG A 284 17.34 -29.48 -0.27
CA ARG A 284 17.62 -28.45 0.76
C ARG A 284 16.39 -28.03 1.54
N GLY A 285 15.20 -28.43 1.08
CA GLY A 285 13.94 -28.13 1.77
C GLY A 285 13.56 -26.65 1.81
N VAL A 286 14.08 -25.81 0.89
CA VAL A 286 13.76 -24.38 0.82
C VAL A 286 12.34 -24.20 0.27
N PRO A 287 11.39 -23.65 1.03
CA PRO A 287 10.04 -23.37 0.53
C PRO A 287 10.07 -22.49 -0.71
N THR A 288 9.48 -23.00 -1.80
CA THR A 288 9.50 -22.31 -3.10
C THR A 288 8.09 -21.90 -3.52
N VAL A 289 7.88 -20.60 -3.71
CA VAL A 289 6.62 -20.02 -4.21
C VAL A 289 6.76 -19.67 -5.68
N VAL A 290 5.81 -20.11 -6.49
CA VAL A 290 5.75 -19.77 -7.93
C VAL A 290 4.76 -18.64 -8.16
N THR A 291 5.22 -17.62 -8.90
CA THR A 291 4.43 -16.47 -9.34
C THR A 291 4.51 -16.36 -10.87
N SER A 292 3.67 -15.53 -11.46
CA SER A 292 3.72 -15.25 -12.89
C SER A 292 4.30 -13.87 -13.18
N ARG A 293 5.12 -13.74 -14.22
CA ARG A 293 5.53 -12.42 -14.73
C ARG A 293 4.40 -11.66 -15.44
N VAL A 294 3.29 -12.35 -15.72
CA VAL A 294 2.09 -11.71 -16.29
C VAL A 294 1.34 -11.02 -15.17
N PRO A 295 1.10 -9.71 -15.28
CA PRO A 295 0.57 -8.92 -14.15
C PRO A 295 -0.89 -9.22 -13.80
N GLY A 296 -1.67 -9.74 -14.75
CA GLY A 296 -3.09 -10.05 -14.55
C GLY A 296 -3.36 -11.53 -14.46
N GLY A 297 -4.41 -11.89 -13.70
CA GLY A 297 -4.82 -13.28 -13.49
C GLY A 297 -3.99 -14.02 -12.43
N ARG A 298 -4.41 -15.23 -12.13
CA ARG A 298 -3.72 -16.11 -11.17
C ARG A 298 -3.28 -17.42 -11.82
N ILE A 299 -2.32 -18.07 -11.20
CA ILE A 299 -1.98 -19.47 -11.52
C ILE A 299 -3.07 -20.32 -10.88
N VAL A 300 -3.88 -21.04 -11.70
CA VAL A 300 -5.03 -21.81 -11.21
C VAL A 300 -4.58 -23.15 -10.60
N ALA A 301 -3.61 -23.79 -11.25
CA ALA A 301 -2.95 -24.99 -10.78
C ALA A 301 -1.51 -24.96 -11.27
N ALA A 302 -0.59 -25.32 -10.39
CA ALA A 302 0.79 -25.50 -10.82
C ALA A 302 0.87 -26.66 -11.82
N PRO A 303 1.71 -26.57 -12.86
CA PRO A 303 2.11 -27.75 -13.62
C PRO A 303 2.72 -28.82 -12.70
N ASP A 304 2.76 -30.06 -13.15
CA ASP A 304 3.48 -31.11 -12.42
C ASP A 304 4.98 -30.78 -12.42
N TYR A 305 5.46 -30.35 -11.25
CA TYR A 305 6.87 -30.11 -11.01
C TYR A 305 7.51 -31.32 -10.31
N GLU A 306 8.80 -31.52 -10.54
CA GLU A 306 9.59 -32.54 -9.83
C GLU A 306 10.00 -32.07 -8.41
N PHE A 307 9.44 -30.97 -7.91
CA PHE A 307 9.66 -30.41 -6.58
C PHE A 307 8.34 -29.85 -6.03
N PRO A 308 8.17 -29.80 -4.69
CA PRO A 308 7.00 -29.20 -4.09
C PRO A 308 7.02 -27.68 -4.29
N ALA A 309 5.95 -27.11 -4.84
CA ALA A 309 5.83 -25.69 -5.07
C ALA A 309 4.54 -25.13 -4.48
N ILE A 310 4.65 -23.98 -3.83
CA ILE A 310 3.53 -23.18 -3.36
C ILE A 310 3.11 -22.25 -4.49
N VAL A 311 1.82 -22.10 -4.73
CA VAL A 311 1.27 -21.24 -5.79
C VAL A 311 0.81 -19.93 -5.19
N SER A 312 1.31 -18.81 -5.69
CA SER A 312 0.81 -17.49 -5.30
C SER A 312 -0.60 -17.27 -5.86
N ASN A 313 -1.54 -16.89 -5.03
CA ASN A 313 -2.93 -16.65 -5.41
C ASN A 313 -3.10 -15.30 -6.13
N GLY A 314 -2.46 -15.14 -7.30
CA GLY A 314 -2.49 -13.92 -8.10
C GLY A 314 -1.61 -12.78 -7.56
N GLN A 315 -0.86 -13.01 -6.50
CA GLN A 315 0.11 -12.03 -6.01
C GLN A 315 1.36 -12.03 -6.89
N GLN A 316 1.91 -10.85 -7.09
CA GLN A 316 3.17 -10.67 -7.78
C GLN A 316 4.35 -11.06 -6.89
N ASP A 317 5.50 -11.23 -7.51
CA ASP A 317 6.72 -11.73 -6.87
C ASP A 317 7.14 -10.93 -5.62
N ASN A 318 7.08 -9.59 -5.65
CA ASN A 318 7.42 -8.76 -4.50
C ASN A 318 6.48 -8.97 -3.30
N LYS A 319 5.17 -9.03 -3.52
CA LYS A 319 4.19 -9.29 -2.45
C LYS A 319 4.18 -10.75 -1.99
N ALA A 320 4.35 -11.68 -2.93
CA ALA A 320 4.52 -13.10 -2.59
C ALA A 320 5.77 -13.31 -1.72
N ARG A 321 6.85 -12.57 -1.98
CA ARG A 321 8.05 -12.57 -1.13
C ARG A 321 7.73 -12.11 0.29
N ILE A 322 6.98 -11.03 0.45
CA ILE A 322 6.57 -10.52 1.76
C ILE A 322 5.70 -11.53 2.51
N LEU A 323 4.72 -12.12 1.81
CA LEU A 323 3.84 -13.12 2.43
C LEU A 323 4.62 -14.37 2.84
N LEU A 324 5.59 -14.82 2.03
CA LEU A 324 6.46 -15.94 2.40
C LEU A 324 7.34 -15.61 3.61
N MET A 325 7.93 -14.40 3.66
CA MET A 325 8.66 -13.95 4.84
C MET A 325 7.80 -14.03 6.11
N LEU A 326 6.57 -13.54 6.04
CA LEU A 326 5.64 -13.57 7.18
C LEU A 326 5.21 -15.00 7.54
N ALA A 327 4.92 -15.84 6.56
CA ALA A 327 4.57 -17.24 6.78
C ALA A 327 5.70 -17.99 7.48
N LEU A 328 6.94 -17.79 7.05
CA LEU A 328 8.13 -18.42 7.64
C LEU A 328 8.45 -17.96 9.07
N THR A 329 7.88 -16.83 9.54
CA THR A 329 7.94 -16.51 10.98
C THR A 329 7.08 -17.44 11.84
N LYS A 330 6.17 -18.19 11.22
CA LYS A 330 5.19 -19.05 11.91
C LYS A 330 5.41 -20.53 11.68
N THR A 331 5.76 -20.94 10.48
CA THR A 331 5.83 -22.33 10.08
C THR A 331 6.77 -22.57 8.89
N SER A 332 7.29 -23.78 8.77
CA SER A 332 7.95 -24.30 7.58
C SER A 332 7.10 -25.38 6.85
N ASP A 333 5.90 -25.67 7.32
CA ASP A 333 4.98 -26.61 6.70
C ASP A 333 4.42 -26.05 5.40
N LEU A 334 4.69 -26.71 4.27
CA LEU A 334 4.33 -26.22 2.94
C LEU A 334 2.81 -26.16 2.73
N ALA A 335 2.05 -27.09 3.33
CA ALA A 335 0.59 -27.08 3.20
C ALA A 335 -0.02 -25.88 3.97
N GLU A 336 0.53 -25.57 5.14
CA GLU A 336 0.10 -24.40 5.90
C GLU A 336 0.52 -23.09 5.24
N ILE A 337 1.71 -23.03 4.63
CA ILE A 337 2.12 -21.86 3.83
C ILE A 337 1.18 -21.70 2.62
N GLN A 338 0.84 -22.79 1.89
CA GLN A 338 -0.12 -22.72 0.79
C GLN A 338 -1.48 -22.20 1.26
N ARG A 339 -1.99 -22.67 2.42
CA ARG A 339 -3.23 -22.14 3.01
C ARG A 339 -3.15 -20.61 3.22
N MET A 340 -2.02 -20.10 3.69
CA MET A 340 -1.82 -18.65 3.85
C MET A 340 -1.88 -17.94 2.49
N PHE A 341 -1.25 -18.48 1.44
CA PHE A 341 -1.33 -17.92 0.08
C PHE A 341 -2.75 -17.98 -0.50
N ASP A 342 -3.54 -18.99 -0.14
CA ASP A 342 -4.94 -19.10 -0.57
C ASP A 342 -5.87 -18.13 0.19
N THR A 343 -5.44 -17.68 1.37
CA THR A 343 -6.23 -16.80 2.26
C THR A 343 -5.98 -15.32 1.96
N TYR A 344 -4.74 -14.92 1.73
CA TYR A 344 -4.28 -13.55 1.62
C TYR A 344 -3.96 -13.21 0.14
#